data_8c5249e1b38fc303b9d9e9f8a3d36029
#
_entry.id   8c5249e1b38fc303b9d9e9f8a3d36029
#
_cell.length_a   1.000
_cell.length_b   1.000
_cell.length_c   1.000
_cell.angle_alpha   90.00
_cell.angle_beta   90.00
_cell.angle_gamma   90.00
#
_symmetry.space_group_name_H-M   'P 1'
#
loop_
_entity.id
_entity.type
_entity.pdbx_description
1 polymer ?
#
loop_
_entity_poly.entity_id
_entity_poly.type
_entity_poly.pdbx_seq_one_letter_code
_entity_poly.pdbx_strand_id
1 'polypeptide(L)'
;PLQNDPRVAGVFGCHIAHTDHGQLTAIDLDQHFNRWIYKSHRKPIELDAGRQTANGAISSHERFYSDNNSCLRKCIWKTLPLPDVVYGEDQLWAQEILRKGYRKAYASTAVVRHSHEYGFRETVLRANTEWHFYNQLLGERLPSSKQEVLEMVERSCSKDLQAQKLYPNITKNDLTLRRKLHFARACGYYLAGKGVGEIRP
;
A
#
# COMPACT_ATOMS: atom_id res chain seq x y z
N PRO A 1 13.16 -18.13 -1.01
CA PRO A 1 14.08 -17.05 -0.56
C PRO A 1 14.50 -17.18 0.91
N LEU A 2 13.56 -17.46 1.85
CA LEU A 2 13.89 -17.57 3.29
C LEU A 2 14.94 -18.64 3.60
N GLN A 3 14.92 -19.76 2.91
CA GLN A 3 15.88 -20.87 3.15
C GLN A 3 17.28 -20.54 2.65
N ASN A 4 17.38 -19.79 1.54
CA ASN A 4 18.63 -19.61 0.82
C ASN A 4 19.43 -18.37 1.25
N ASP A 5 18.81 -17.42 1.95
CA ASP A 5 19.46 -16.21 2.44
C ASP A 5 19.02 -15.93 3.88
N PRO A 6 19.91 -16.11 4.89
CA PRO A 6 19.59 -15.87 6.30
C PRO A 6 19.26 -14.41 6.60
N ARG A 7 19.65 -13.46 5.75
CA ARG A 7 19.31 -12.04 5.90
C ARG A 7 17.87 -11.71 5.42
N VAL A 8 17.19 -12.61 4.70
CA VAL A 8 15.80 -12.40 4.34
C VAL A 8 14.94 -12.62 5.58
N ALA A 9 14.40 -11.52 6.12
CA ALA A 9 13.54 -11.50 7.30
C ALA A 9 12.10 -11.91 6.98
N GLY A 10 11.61 -11.54 5.80
CA GLY A 10 10.25 -11.85 5.37
C GLY A 10 10.10 -11.94 3.86
N VAL A 11 9.08 -12.68 3.46
CA VAL A 11 8.66 -12.84 2.06
C VAL A 11 7.18 -12.52 1.97
N PHE A 12 6.77 -11.71 1.00
CA PHE A 12 5.37 -11.46 0.70
C PHE A 12 5.02 -11.91 -0.71
N GLY A 13 3.76 -12.26 -0.93
CA GLY A 13 3.28 -12.78 -2.21
C GLY A 13 2.40 -11.79 -2.97
N CYS A 14 1.87 -12.28 -4.07
CA CYS A 14 0.99 -11.55 -4.97
C CYS A 14 -0.46 -11.60 -4.48
N HIS A 15 -1.18 -10.49 -4.61
CA HIS A 15 -2.63 -10.47 -4.44
C HIS A 15 -3.30 -10.30 -5.81
N ILE A 16 -4.38 -11.01 -6.00
CA ILE A 16 -5.30 -10.84 -7.14
C ILE A 16 -6.70 -10.54 -6.60
N ALA A 17 -7.51 -9.86 -7.39
CA ALA A 17 -8.86 -9.51 -6.99
C ALA A 17 -9.75 -10.76 -6.84
N HIS A 18 -10.76 -10.66 -5.98
CA HIS A 18 -11.89 -11.60 -5.98
C HIS A 18 -12.63 -11.52 -7.32
N THR A 19 -13.25 -12.63 -7.73
CA THR A 19 -13.87 -12.76 -9.05
C THR A 19 -15.13 -11.92 -9.25
N ASP A 20 -15.76 -11.51 -8.17
CA ASP A 20 -16.95 -10.68 -8.09
C ASP A 20 -16.64 -9.17 -7.92
N HIS A 21 -15.35 -8.83 -7.78
CA HIS A 21 -14.92 -7.43 -7.66
C HIS A 21 -14.74 -6.76 -9.02
N GLY A 22 -14.84 -5.43 -9.03
CA GLY A 22 -14.78 -4.62 -10.24
C GLY A 22 -13.44 -4.70 -10.96
N GLN A 23 -13.47 -4.52 -12.27
CA GLN A 23 -12.30 -4.62 -13.13
C GLN A 23 -11.20 -3.62 -12.78
N LEU A 24 -11.55 -2.40 -12.36
CA LEU A 24 -10.56 -1.41 -11.93
C LEU A 24 -9.78 -1.86 -10.68
N THR A 25 -10.44 -2.56 -9.75
CA THR A 25 -9.77 -3.16 -8.58
C THR A 25 -8.77 -4.24 -9.01
N ALA A 26 -9.14 -5.08 -9.97
CA ALA A 26 -8.24 -6.10 -10.52
C ALA A 26 -7.03 -5.48 -11.22
N ILE A 27 -7.24 -4.42 -12.02
CA ILE A 27 -6.16 -3.70 -12.71
C ILE A 27 -5.22 -3.01 -11.71
N ASP A 28 -5.76 -2.36 -10.67
CA ASP A 28 -4.94 -1.72 -9.64
C ASP A 28 -4.01 -2.72 -8.94
N LEU A 29 -4.52 -3.90 -8.58
CA LEU A 29 -3.72 -4.96 -7.97
C LEU A 29 -2.67 -5.51 -8.94
N ASP A 30 -3.06 -5.81 -10.18
CA ASP A 30 -2.15 -6.29 -11.21
C ASP A 30 -0.99 -5.30 -11.43
N GLN A 31 -1.30 -4.03 -11.64
CA GLN A 31 -0.29 -2.98 -11.80
C GLN A 31 0.58 -2.81 -10.55
N HIS A 32 -0.01 -2.95 -9.36
CA HIS A 32 0.73 -2.84 -8.11
C HIS A 32 1.75 -3.98 -7.96
N PHE A 33 1.34 -5.23 -8.15
CA PHE A 33 2.20 -6.39 -7.92
C PHE A 33 3.15 -6.68 -9.08
N ASN A 34 2.76 -6.40 -10.32
CA ASN A 34 3.65 -6.58 -11.48
C ASN A 34 4.89 -5.67 -11.41
N ARG A 35 4.77 -4.45 -10.86
CA ARG A 35 5.95 -3.58 -10.67
C ARG A 35 7.04 -4.21 -9.81
N TRP A 36 6.69 -5.14 -8.90
CA TRP A 36 7.65 -5.84 -8.06
C TRP A 36 8.53 -6.82 -8.85
N ILE A 37 7.98 -7.42 -9.90
CA ILE A 37 8.74 -8.31 -10.80
C ILE A 37 9.85 -7.51 -11.50
N TYR A 38 9.52 -6.32 -11.97
CA TYR A 38 10.48 -5.48 -12.71
C TYR A 38 11.46 -4.76 -11.80
N LYS A 39 10.99 -4.10 -10.73
CA LYS A 39 11.82 -3.27 -9.86
C LYS A 39 12.79 -4.08 -9.00
N SER A 40 12.36 -5.23 -8.49
CA SER A 40 13.23 -6.08 -7.66
C SER A 40 14.16 -6.97 -8.49
N HIS A 41 13.97 -7.05 -9.82
CA HIS A 41 14.67 -8.01 -10.67
C HIS A 41 14.69 -9.43 -10.08
N ARG A 42 13.62 -9.80 -9.36
CA ARG A 42 13.46 -11.07 -8.62
C ARG A 42 14.50 -11.29 -7.51
N LYS A 43 15.23 -10.24 -7.11
CA LYS A 43 16.19 -10.29 -6.01
C LYS A 43 15.55 -9.81 -4.71
N PRO A 44 16.06 -10.25 -3.54
CA PRO A 44 15.67 -9.66 -2.26
C PRO A 44 15.96 -8.14 -2.23
N ILE A 45 15.06 -7.39 -1.60
CA ILE A 45 15.16 -5.94 -1.45
C ILE A 45 15.94 -5.65 -0.18
N GLU A 46 16.98 -4.84 -0.27
CA GLU A 46 17.78 -4.34 0.84
C GLU A 46 18.03 -2.84 0.70
N LEU A 47 18.41 -2.17 1.76
CA LEU A 47 18.91 -0.81 1.72
C LEU A 47 20.42 -0.81 1.54
N ASP A 48 20.94 0.19 0.84
CA ASP A 48 22.36 0.48 0.80
C ASP A 48 22.91 0.76 2.21
N ALA A 49 24.17 0.38 2.46
CA ALA A 49 24.79 0.51 3.78
C ALA A 49 24.72 1.93 4.35
N GLY A 50 24.87 2.97 3.50
CA GLY A 50 24.75 4.38 3.90
C GLY A 50 23.32 4.78 4.32
N ARG A 51 22.30 4.13 3.80
CA ARG A 51 20.88 4.37 4.14
C ARG A 51 20.41 3.57 5.35
N GLN A 52 21.07 2.48 5.68
CA GLN A 52 20.79 1.70 6.90
C GLN A 52 21.09 2.51 8.17
N THR A 53 22.14 3.30 8.15
CA THR A 53 22.61 4.11 9.30
C THR A 53 22.04 5.52 9.33
N ALA A 54 21.60 6.05 8.19
CA ALA A 54 21.03 7.38 8.09
C ALA A 54 19.51 7.35 8.33
N ASN A 55 18.97 8.41 8.95
CA ASN A 55 17.50 8.65 9.00
C ASN A 55 16.92 9.02 7.62
N GLY A 56 17.48 8.45 6.55
CA GLY A 56 17.06 8.66 5.18
C GLY A 56 15.65 8.13 4.93
N ALA A 57 14.88 8.87 4.11
CA ALA A 57 13.55 8.46 3.72
C ALA A 57 13.61 7.12 2.94
N ILE A 58 12.81 6.17 3.37
CA ILE A 58 12.60 4.89 2.69
C ILE A 58 11.43 5.05 1.72
N SER A 59 11.63 4.70 0.46
CA SER A 59 10.59 4.84 -0.56
C SER A 59 9.38 3.92 -0.29
N SER A 60 8.22 4.28 -0.81
CA SER A 60 7.02 3.43 -0.70
C SER A 60 7.23 2.03 -1.26
N HIS A 61 8.08 1.89 -2.29
CA HIS A 61 8.45 0.59 -2.81
C HIS A 61 9.29 -0.22 -1.80
N GLU A 62 10.30 0.39 -1.19
CA GLU A 62 11.16 -0.30 -0.22
C GLU A 62 10.41 -0.69 1.03
N ARG A 63 9.52 0.15 1.59
CA ARG A 63 8.77 -0.17 2.81
C ARG A 63 7.56 -1.08 2.59
N PHE A 64 7.00 -1.16 1.36
CA PHE A 64 5.82 -1.97 1.13
C PHE A 64 6.05 -3.43 1.54
N TYR A 65 5.18 -3.93 2.34
CA TYR A 65 5.05 -5.33 2.75
C TYR A 65 3.57 -5.61 2.94
N SER A 66 3.14 -6.84 2.80
CA SER A 66 1.76 -7.21 3.08
C SER A 66 1.75 -8.52 3.85
N ASP A 67 1.27 -8.49 5.06
CA ASP A 67 1.16 -9.64 5.95
C ASP A 67 0.00 -10.58 5.57
N ASN A 68 -0.97 -10.09 4.79
CA ASN A 68 -2.09 -10.92 4.29
C ASN A 68 -1.64 -12.13 3.45
N ASN A 69 -0.47 -12.07 2.85
CA ASN A 69 0.15 -13.16 2.12
C ASN A 69 1.65 -13.12 2.35
N SER A 70 2.07 -13.54 3.52
CA SER A 70 3.48 -13.44 3.90
C SER A 70 4.00 -14.59 4.74
N CYS A 71 5.32 -14.63 4.84
CA CYS A 71 6.05 -15.55 5.70
C CYS A 71 7.19 -14.81 6.38
N LEU A 72 7.22 -14.82 7.70
CA LEU A 72 8.25 -14.16 8.50
C LEU A 72 9.26 -15.18 9.04
N ARG A 73 10.54 -14.79 9.11
CA ARG A 73 11.56 -15.57 9.79
C ARG A 73 11.38 -15.43 11.30
N LYS A 74 10.94 -16.49 11.96
CA LYS A 74 10.56 -16.49 13.38
C LYS A 74 11.65 -15.96 14.32
N CYS A 75 12.92 -16.26 14.08
CA CYS A 75 14.01 -15.77 14.93
C CYS A 75 14.19 -14.25 14.82
N ILE A 76 13.99 -13.66 13.63
CA ILE A 76 14.03 -12.20 13.42
C ILE A 76 12.78 -11.57 14.01
N TRP A 77 11.60 -12.12 13.74
CA TRP A 77 10.34 -11.62 14.30
C TRP A 77 10.32 -11.59 15.82
N LYS A 78 10.95 -12.57 16.50
CA LYS A 78 11.07 -12.58 17.97
C LYS A 78 11.86 -11.39 18.53
N THR A 79 12.82 -10.88 17.79
CA THR A 79 13.67 -9.74 18.20
C THR A 79 13.15 -8.41 17.65
N LEU A 80 12.43 -8.46 16.54
CA LEU A 80 11.82 -7.33 15.85
C LEU A 80 10.37 -7.70 15.52
N PRO A 81 9.45 -7.68 16.51
CA PRO A 81 8.04 -7.99 16.27
C PRO A 81 7.37 -6.90 15.43
N LEU A 82 6.22 -7.24 14.83
CA LEU A 82 5.36 -6.22 14.22
C LEU A 82 4.94 -5.21 15.30
N PRO A 83 4.97 -3.90 15.02
CA PRO A 83 4.55 -2.89 15.97
C PRO A 83 3.04 -2.96 16.22
N ASP A 84 2.63 -2.63 17.45
CA ASP A 84 1.22 -2.52 17.84
C ASP A 84 0.67 -1.16 17.42
N VAL A 85 0.17 -1.11 16.19
CA VAL A 85 -0.44 0.10 15.59
C VAL A 85 -1.76 -0.28 14.91
N VAL A 86 -2.65 0.70 14.78
CA VAL A 86 -3.98 0.48 14.18
C VAL A 86 -3.91 0.16 12.68
N TYR A 87 -2.85 0.60 12.00
CA TYR A 87 -2.69 0.43 10.56
C TYR A 87 -1.23 0.51 10.13
N GLY A 88 -0.82 -0.32 9.17
CA GLY A 88 0.49 -0.28 8.52
C GLY A 88 1.62 -0.91 9.32
N GLU A 89 1.29 -1.79 10.28
CA GLU A 89 2.24 -2.57 11.08
C GLU A 89 3.24 -3.33 10.23
N ASP A 90 2.78 -3.90 9.13
CA ASP A 90 3.56 -4.65 8.17
C ASP A 90 4.58 -3.77 7.42
N GLN A 91 4.18 -2.57 7.02
CA GLN A 91 5.07 -1.61 6.34
C GLN A 91 6.08 -0.98 7.30
N LEU A 92 5.68 -0.69 8.54
CA LEU A 92 6.59 -0.21 9.57
C LEU A 92 7.62 -1.28 9.93
N TRP A 93 7.18 -2.53 10.06
CA TRP A 93 8.08 -3.66 10.28
C TRP A 93 9.07 -3.82 9.11
N ALA A 94 8.58 -3.76 7.87
CA ALA A 94 9.44 -3.84 6.70
C ALA A 94 10.49 -2.71 6.67
N GLN A 95 10.10 -1.50 7.05
CA GLN A 95 11.02 -0.38 7.18
C GLN A 95 12.10 -0.64 8.24
N GLU A 96 11.73 -1.16 9.39
CA GLU A 96 12.65 -1.42 10.49
C GLU A 96 13.64 -2.56 10.16
N ILE A 97 13.18 -3.68 9.58
CA ILE A 97 14.09 -4.76 9.19
C ILE A 97 15.10 -4.29 8.14
N LEU A 98 14.68 -3.45 7.19
CA LEU A 98 15.58 -2.90 6.19
C LEU A 98 16.63 -1.98 6.81
N ARG A 99 16.26 -1.15 7.80
CA ARG A 99 17.22 -0.30 8.55
C ARG A 99 18.22 -1.13 9.38
N LYS A 100 17.80 -2.30 9.84
CA LYS A 100 18.69 -3.25 10.55
C LYS A 100 19.57 -4.11 9.63
N GLY A 101 19.54 -3.84 8.30
CA GLY A 101 20.37 -4.55 7.32
C GLY A 101 19.82 -5.90 6.88
N TYR A 102 18.59 -6.21 7.28
CA TYR A 102 17.89 -7.38 6.74
C TYR A 102 17.32 -7.08 5.36
N ARG A 103 16.84 -8.12 4.73
CA ARG A 103 16.22 -8.11 3.40
C ARG A 103 14.76 -8.57 3.48
N LYS A 104 13.98 -8.19 2.53
CA LYS A 104 12.67 -8.79 2.24
C LYS A 104 12.63 -9.28 0.80
N ALA A 105 11.77 -10.24 0.50
CA ALA A 105 11.64 -10.77 -0.84
C ALA A 105 10.19 -10.79 -1.31
N TYR A 106 9.98 -10.68 -2.62
CA TYR A 106 8.69 -10.86 -3.27
C TYR A 106 8.64 -12.22 -3.96
N ALA A 107 7.59 -12.99 -3.68
CA ALA A 107 7.33 -14.30 -4.27
C ALA A 107 6.11 -14.19 -5.23
N SER A 108 6.37 -13.91 -6.50
CA SER A 108 5.31 -13.70 -7.51
C SER A 108 4.41 -14.92 -7.75
N THR A 109 4.88 -16.11 -7.41
CA THR A 109 4.13 -17.37 -7.54
C THR A 109 3.30 -17.73 -6.31
N ALA A 110 3.53 -17.05 -5.18
CA ALA A 110 2.69 -17.17 -3.99
C ALA A 110 1.50 -16.22 -4.15
N VAL A 111 0.39 -16.73 -4.68
CA VAL A 111 -0.76 -15.91 -5.05
C VAL A 111 -1.94 -16.21 -4.14
N VAL A 112 -2.60 -15.15 -3.65
CA VAL A 112 -3.87 -15.24 -2.90
C VAL A 112 -4.91 -14.30 -3.52
N ARG A 113 -6.19 -14.66 -3.37
CA ARG A 113 -7.28 -13.71 -3.62
C ARG A 113 -7.47 -12.85 -2.40
N HIS A 114 -7.14 -11.58 -2.54
CA HIS A 114 -7.30 -10.59 -1.49
C HIS A 114 -7.51 -9.21 -2.12
N SER A 115 -8.73 -8.72 -2.02
CA SER A 115 -9.12 -7.38 -2.46
C SER A 115 -10.28 -6.87 -1.60
N HIS A 116 -10.46 -5.56 -1.60
CA HIS A 116 -11.55 -4.91 -0.88
C HIS A 116 -12.31 -3.98 -1.84
N GLU A 117 -13.63 -4.02 -1.76
CA GLU A 117 -14.49 -3.03 -2.38
C GLU A 117 -15.28 -2.33 -1.27
N TYR A 118 -14.84 -1.15 -0.94
CA TYR A 118 -15.47 -0.32 0.08
C TYR A 118 -16.54 0.59 -0.53
N GLY A 119 -17.65 0.76 0.18
CA GLY A 119 -18.60 1.81 -0.11
C GLY A 119 -18.02 3.21 0.18
N PHE A 120 -18.80 4.25 -0.14
CA PHE A 120 -18.36 5.64 0.05
C PHE A 120 -17.97 5.92 1.51
N ARG A 121 -18.85 5.59 2.47
CA ARG A 121 -18.61 5.82 3.89
C ARG A 121 -17.38 5.07 4.40
N GLU A 122 -17.28 3.80 4.06
CA GLU A 122 -16.14 2.95 4.46
C GLU A 122 -14.82 3.47 3.90
N THR A 123 -14.83 3.99 2.68
CA THR A 123 -13.66 4.61 2.06
C THR A 123 -13.23 5.88 2.82
N VAL A 124 -14.17 6.71 3.26
CA VAL A 124 -13.87 7.88 4.12
C VAL A 124 -13.24 7.45 5.43
N LEU A 125 -13.84 6.45 6.12
CA LEU A 125 -13.36 5.95 7.40
C LEU A 125 -11.96 5.34 7.27
N ARG A 126 -11.76 4.51 6.26
CA ARG A 126 -10.46 3.90 5.96
C ARG A 126 -9.39 4.95 5.70
N ALA A 127 -9.68 5.96 4.88
CA ALA A 127 -8.75 7.04 4.59
C ALA A 127 -8.41 7.86 5.85
N ASN A 128 -9.35 8.04 6.76
CA ASN A 128 -9.10 8.69 8.04
C ASN A 128 -8.06 7.89 8.88
N THR A 129 -8.23 6.58 9.00
CA THR A 129 -7.24 5.69 9.66
C THR A 129 -5.88 5.71 8.95
N GLU A 130 -5.88 5.63 7.62
CA GLU A 130 -4.66 5.69 6.79
C GLU A 130 -3.92 7.02 6.93
N TRP A 131 -4.64 8.13 7.23
CA TRP A 131 -4.04 9.46 7.38
C TRP A 131 -2.99 9.47 8.50
N HIS A 132 -3.28 8.88 9.65
CA HIS A 132 -2.34 8.80 10.77
C HIS A 132 -1.05 8.08 10.35
N PHE A 133 -1.18 6.98 9.64
CA PHE A 133 -0.03 6.23 9.14
C PHE A 133 0.80 7.05 8.12
N TYR A 134 0.17 7.53 7.07
CA TYR A 134 0.90 8.23 6.00
C TYR A 134 1.44 9.59 6.43
N ASN A 135 0.64 10.37 7.15
CA ASN A 135 1.04 11.71 7.56
C ASN A 135 1.92 11.71 8.80
N GLN A 136 1.46 11.10 9.90
CA GLN A 136 2.17 11.19 11.18
C GLN A 136 3.38 10.26 11.26
N LEU A 137 3.27 9.02 10.80
CA LEU A 137 4.35 8.05 10.93
C LEU A 137 5.33 8.10 9.76
N LEU A 138 4.86 8.42 8.55
CA LEU A 138 5.70 8.47 7.35
C LEU A 138 6.03 9.89 6.87
N GLY A 139 5.41 10.92 7.42
CA GLY A 139 5.59 12.32 7.03
C GLY A 139 5.12 12.63 5.61
N GLU A 140 4.21 11.82 5.04
CA GLU A 140 3.69 12.06 3.69
C GLU A 140 2.71 13.23 3.68
N ARG A 141 2.84 14.08 2.67
CA ARG A 141 1.92 15.21 2.48
C ARG A 141 0.60 14.70 1.91
N LEU A 142 -0.48 14.87 2.66
CA LEU A 142 -1.85 14.56 2.27
C LEU A 142 -2.67 15.85 2.09
N PRO A 143 -3.83 15.80 1.41
CA PRO A 143 -4.65 16.97 1.15
C PRO A 143 -5.04 17.71 2.43
N SER A 144 -4.75 18.99 2.50
CA SER A 144 -4.99 19.88 3.63
C SER A 144 -5.94 21.04 3.31
N SER A 145 -6.33 21.19 2.04
CA SER A 145 -7.27 22.18 1.53
C SER A 145 -8.28 21.55 0.58
N LYS A 146 -9.42 22.22 0.36
CA LYS A 146 -10.43 21.79 -0.61
C LYS A 146 -9.87 21.71 -2.03
N GLN A 147 -8.96 22.61 -2.38
CA GLN A 147 -8.29 22.62 -3.68
C GLN A 147 -7.44 21.36 -3.85
N GLU A 148 -6.63 20.98 -2.85
CA GLU A 148 -5.81 19.78 -2.89
C GLU A 148 -6.64 18.48 -2.94
N VAL A 149 -7.84 18.49 -2.32
CA VAL A 149 -8.82 17.38 -2.47
C VAL A 149 -9.22 17.23 -3.93
N LEU A 150 -9.62 18.31 -4.61
CA LEU A 150 -10.01 18.25 -6.01
C LEU A 150 -8.86 17.81 -6.91
N GLU A 151 -7.68 18.35 -6.72
CA GLU A 151 -6.48 17.95 -7.48
C GLU A 151 -6.13 16.47 -7.29
N MET A 152 -6.27 15.94 -6.09
CA MET A 152 -6.06 14.51 -5.83
C MET A 152 -7.08 13.65 -6.58
N VAL A 153 -8.34 14.05 -6.58
CA VAL A 153 -9.42 13.36 -7.30
C VAL A 153 -9.14 13.38 -8.80
N GLU A 154 -8.80 14.54 -9.37
CA GLU A 154 -8.53 14.68 -10.80
C GLU A 154 -7.34 13.81 -11.25
N ARG A 155 -6.26 13.81 -10.48
CA ARG A 155 -5.10 12.93 -10.76
C ARG A 155 -5.49 11.46 -10.75
N SER A 156 -6.33 11.03 -9.81
CA SER A 156 -6.77 9.64 -9.70
C SER A 156 -7.72 9.26 -10.84
N CYS A 157 -8.68 10.12 -11.18
CA CYS A 157 -9.57 9.92 -12.32
C CYS A 157 -8.82 9.87 -13.66
N SER A 158 -7.77 10.67 -13.81
CA SER A 158 -6.93 10.64 -15.02
C SER A 158 -6.25 9.30 -15.22
N LYS A 159 -5.83 8.63 -14.13
CA LYS A 159 -5.27 7.27 -14.19
C LYS A 159 -6.33 6.25 -14.62
N ASP A 160 -7.54 6.33 -14.07
CA ASP A 160 -8.63 5.43 -14.44
C ASP A 160 -9.03 5.60 -15.92
N LEU A 161 -9.03 6.83 -16.43
CA LEU A 161 -9.27 7.11 -17.85
C LEU A 161 -8.15 6.55 -18.75
N GLN A 162 -6.90 6.56 -18.30
CA GLN A 162 -5.80 5.91 -19.01
C GLN A 162 -5.97 4.39 -19.00
N ALA A 163 -6.37 3.81 -17.87
CA ALA A 163 -6.67 2.38 -17.77
C ALA A 163 -7.81 1.99 -18.72
N GLN A 164 -8.89 2.79 -18.82
CA GLN A 164 -9.99 2.53 -19.75
C GLN A 164 -9.54 2.43 -21.21
N LYS A 165 -8.56 3.23 -21.62
CA LYS A 165 -8.02 3.14 -23.00
C LYS A 165 -7.33 1.80 -23.28
N LEU A 166 -6.75 1.18 -22.27
CA LEU A 166 -6.06 -0.11 -22.38
C LEU A 166 -7.01 -1.29 -22.14
N TYR A 167 -8.09 -1.07 -21.41
CA TYR A 167 -9.07 -2.09 -21.00
C TYR A 167 -10.48 -1.65 -21.39
N PRO A 168 -10.94 -1.93 -22.63
CA PRO A 168 -12.21 -1.41 -23.17
C PRO A 168 -13.48 -1.83 -22.40
N ASN A 169 -13.38 -2.89 -21.61
CA ASN A 169 -14.50 -3.37 -20.79
C ASN A 169 -14.81 -2.48 -19.57
N ILE A 170 -13.94 -1.52 -19.23
CA ILE A 170 -14.24 -0.53 -18.18
C ILE A 170 -15.34 0.38 -18.67
N THR A 171 -16.48 0.36 -17.99
CA THR A 171 -17.66 1.13 -18.35
C THR A 171 -17.62 2.57 -17.81
N LYS A 172 -18.48 3.43 -18.32
CA LYS A 172 -18.70 4.78 -17.76
C LYS A 172 -19.19 4.71 -16.30
N ASN A 173 -19.99 3.69 -15.97
CA ASN A 173 -20.49 3.49 -14.61
C ASN A 173 -19.34 3.16 -13.64
N ASP A 174 -18.39 2.33 -14.04
CA ASP A 174 -17.20 2.02 -13.25
C ASP A 174 -16.39 3.29 -12.97
N LEU A 175 -16.16 4.12 -13.97
CA LEU A 175 -15.45 5.40 -13.80
C LEU A 175 -16.21 6.36 -12.88
N THR A 176 -17.54 6.41 -12.99
CA THR A 176 -18.37 7.25 -12.12
C THR A 176 -18.30 6.79 -10.67
N LEU A 177 -18.37 5.49 -10.43
CA LEU A 177 -18.22 4.92 -9.09
C LEU A 177 -16.81 5.21 -8.53
N ARG A 178 -15.77 4.94 -9.30
CA ARG A 178 -14.38 5.21 -8.89
C ARG A 178 -14.15 6.68 -8.55
N ARG A 179 -14.68 7.60 -9.32
CA ARG A 179 -14.61 9.04 -9.01
C ARG A 179 -15.20 9.37 -7.64
N LYS A 180 -16.36 8.79 -7.31
CA LYS A 180 -16.96 8.92 -5.97
C LYS A 180 -16.05 8.39 -4.87
N LEU A 181 -15.40 7.24 -5.09
CA LEU A 181 -14.49 6.64 -4.12
C LEU A 181 -13.18 7.42 -3.99
N HIS A 182 -12.63 7.97 -5.07
CA HIS A 182 -11.50 8.89 -5.01
C HIS A 182 -11.82 10.14 -4.20
N PHE A 183 -13.01 10.70 -4.40
CA PHE A 183 -13.50 11.85 -3.62
C PHE A 183 -13.66 11.46 -2.14
N ALA A 184 -14.27 10.31 -1.83
CA ALA A 184 -14.40 9.81 -0.47
C ALA A 184 -13.05 9.67 0.24
N ARG A 185 -12.05 9.08 -0.43
CA ARG A 185 -10.69 8.93 0.11
C ARG A 185 -10.02 10.28 0.37
N ALA A 186 -10.06 11.19 -0.59
CA ALA A 186 -9.48 12.52 -0.44
C ALA A 186 -10.16 13.33 0.67
N CYS A 187 -11.48 13.22 0.82
CA CYS A 187 -12.23 13.81 1.93
C CYS A 187 -11.82 13.19 3.28
N GLY A 188 -11.65 11.87 3.36
CA GLY A 188 -11.21 11.19 4.57
C GLY A 188 -9.86 11.72 5.06
N TYR A 189 -8.90 11.87 4.17
CA TYR A 189 -7.60 12.49 4.48
C TYR A 189 -7.74 13.95 4.94
N TYR A 190 -8.54 14.75 4.23
CA TYR A 190 -8.76 16.14 4.58
C TYR A 190 -9.42 16.32 5.96
N LEU A 191 -10.45 15.53 6.27
CA LEU A 191 -11.15 15.56 7.55
C LEU A 191 -10.24 15.17 8.71
N ALA A 192 -9.45 14.09 8.55
CA ALA A 192 -8.47 13.68 9.53
C ALA A 192 -7.43 14.78 9.81
N GLY A 193 -6.92 15.43 8.76
CA GLY A 193 -5.99 16.57 8.88
C GLY A 193 -6.58 17.81 9.55
N LYS A 194 -7.92 17.90 9.66
CA LYS A 194 -8.64 18.96 10.39
C LYS A 194 -8.97 18.57 11.85
N GLY A 195 -8.49 17.43 12.32
CA GLY A 195 -8.76 16.95 13.67
C GLY A 195 -10.21 16.47 13.88
N VAL A 196 -10.92 16.19 12.79
CA VAL A 196 -12.18 15.46 12.89
C VAL A 196 -11.81 14.03 13.24
N GLY A 197 -11.88 13.72 14.52
CA GLY A 197 -11.25 12.60 15.23
C GLY A 197 -11.45 11.24 14.57
N GLU A 198 -10.70 10.24 15.07
CA GLU A 198 -10.86 8.84 14.64
C GLU A 198 -12.34 8.48 14.59
N ILE A 199 -12.88 8.49 13.38
CA ILE A 199 -14.20 7.96 13.12
C ILE A 199 -14.00 6.44 13.20
N ARG A 200 -14.16 5.88 14.41
CA ARG A 200 -14.12 4.43 14.60
C ARG A 200 -15.26 3.80 13.81
N PRO A 201 -15.01 2.68 13.12
CA PRO A 201 -16.02 1.98 12.35
C PRO A 201 -17.17 1.48 13.22
#